data_367cf23978f33cfe828935e031337442
#
_entry.id   367cf23978f33cfe828935e031337442
#
_cell.length_a   1.000
_cell.length_b   1.000
_cell.length_c   1.000
_cell.angle_alpha   90.00
_cell.angle_beta   90.00
_cell.angle_gamma   90.00
#
_symmetry.space_group_name_H-M   'P 1'
#
loop_
_entity.id
_entity.type
_entity.pdbx_description
1 polymer ?
#
loop_
_entity_poly.entity_id
_entity_poly.type
_entity_poly.pdbx_seq_one_letter_code
_entity_poly.pdbx_strand_id
1 'polypeptide(L)'
;MADSQLFCVAEERSGHCAVVDGNFLYVWGGYVSIEDNEVYLPNDEIWTYDIDSGLWTMHLMEGELPTSMSGSCGACINGKLYVFGGYDDKGYSNRLYFVNLRTRDGTYIWEKITNFEGQPPTPRDKLSCWVYKDRLIYFGGYGCRRHNELQDCFDVHDASWVRLPELFIAQTGFCMREEQIFWGWHNDVHIFDTKTQSWLQPEIKGGVPPQPRAAHTCAVLGNKGYIFGGRVLQTRMNDLHYLNLDTWTWSGRIPVNGENPKHRSWHTLTPIADDTLFLFGGLSADNVPLSDGWIHNVITNCWKQLTHLPKTKPRLWHTACLGKENEIMVFGGSKDDLLSLDTVMP
;
A
#
# COMPACT_ATOMS: atom_id res chain seq x y z
N MET A 1 -24.84 39.50 -7.25
CA MET A 1 -24.88 38.30 -6.37
C MET A 1 -23.58 37.58 -6.63
N ALA A 2 -22.66 37.63 -5.69
CA ALA A 2 -21.39 36.95 -5.83
C ALA A 2 -21.67 35.44 -5.64
N ASP A 3 -21.44 34.67 -6.70
CA ASP A 3 -21.38 33.23 -6.59
C ASP A 3 -20.29 32.87 -5.55
N SER A 4 -20.73 32.43 -4.38
CA SER A 4 -19.85 31.75 -3.47
C SER A 4 -19.50 30.42 -4.12
N GLN A 5 -18.40 30.36 -4.86
CA GLN A 5 -17.77 29.10 -5.22
C GLN A 5 -17.43 28.40 -3.91
N LEU A 6 -18.24 27.42 -3.56
CA LEU A 6 -17.90 26.45 -2.54
C LEU A 6 -16.64 25.75 -3.02
N PHE A 7 -15.50 26.06 -2.42
CA PHE A 7 -14.26 25.32 -2.64
C PHE A 7 -14.48 23.91 -2.07
N CYS A 8 -14.66 22.96 -2.96
CA CYS A 8 -14.75 21.56 -2.62
C CYS A 8 -13.34 21.02 -2.42
N VAL A 9 -13.05 20.44 -1.27
CA VAL A 9 -11.75 19.86 -0.93
C VAL A 9 -12.00 18.43 -0.47
N ALA A 10 -11.17 17.50 -0.94
CA ALA A 10 -11.25 16.11 -0.48
C ALA A 10 -11.07 16.02 1.03
N GLU A 11 -11.95 15.28 1.68
CA GLU A 11 -11.84 15.00 3.10
C GLU A 11 -10.54 14.27 3.40
N GLU A 12 -9.87 14.72 4.44
CA GLU A 12 -8.70 14.06 4.96
C GLU A 12 -9.02 12.67 5.50
N ARG A 13 -8.13 11.75 5.24
CA ARG A 13 -8.39 10.32 5.47
C ARG A 13 -7.11 9.53 5.68
N SER A 14 -7.27 8.32 6.20
CA SER A 14 -6.20 7.33 6.32
C SER A 14 -6.58 6.02 5.64
N GLY A 15 -5.59 5.24 5.25
CA GLY A 15 -5.82 3.93 4.65
C GLY A 15 -6.51 3.95 3.29
N HIS A 16 -6.43 5.07 2.58
CA HIS A 16 -6.98 5.29 1.25
C HIS A 16 -6.01 4.86 0.15
N CYS A 17 -6.52 4.79 -1.08
CA CYS A 17 -5.71 4.65 -2.29
C CYS A 17 -5.52 6.02 -2.94
N ALA A 18 -4.30 6.27 -3.44
CA ALA A 18 -4.00 7.43 -4.26
C ALA A 18 -3.02 7.06 -5.37
N VAL A 19 -3.31 7.54 -6.59
CA VAL A 19 -2.46 7.35 -7.77
C VAL A 19 -2.45 8.61 -8.60
N VAL A 20 -1.39 8.79 -9.37
CA VAL A 20 -1.27 9.87 -10.37
C VAL A 20 -1.38 9.27 -11.76
N ASP A 21 -2.21 9.85 -12.59
CA ASP A 21 -2.26 9.63 -14.04
C ASP A 21 -2.35 10.97 -14.77
N GLY A 22 -1.36 11.27 -15.59
CA GLY A 22 -1.24 12.56 -16.26
C GLY A 22 -1.14 13.73 -15.27
N ASN A 23 -2.07 14.67 -15.38
CA ASN A 23 -2.10 15.89 -14.57
C ASN A 23 -2.95 15.78 -13.30
N PHE A 24 -3.45 14.59 -12.98
CA PHE A 24 -4.39 14.40 -11.88
C PHE A 24 -3.89 13.39 -10.84
N LEU A 25 -4.07 13.76 -9.57
CA LEU A 25 -4.05 12.84 -8.45
C LEU A 25 -5.47 12.33 -8.22
N TYR A 26 -5.63 11.01 -8.14
CA TYR A 26 -6.91 10.35 -7.85
C TYR A 26 -6.88 9.75 -6.45
N VAL A 27 -7.93 9.99 -5.67
CA VAL A 27 -8.05 9.51 -4.29
C VAL A 27 -9.36 8.78 -4.10
N TRP A 28 -9.30 7.57 -3.53
CA TRP A 28 -10.46 6.74 -3.26
C TRP A 28 -10.34 5.98 -1.93
N GLY A 29 -11.47 5.80 -1.25
CA GLY A 29 -11.58 4.95 -0.07
C GLY A 29 -10.93 5.53 1.19
N GLY A 30 -10.63 4.65 2.14
CA GLY A 30 -10.10 5.01 3.43
C GLY A 30 -11.18 5.34 4.46
N TYR A 31 -10.74 5.84 5.61
CA TYR A 31 -11.61 6.20 6.72
C TYR A 31 -11.18 7.52 7.37
N VAL A 32 -12.09 8.11 8.10
CA VAL A 32 -11.84 9.19 9.05
C VAL A 32 -12.11 8.71 10.46
N SER A 33 -11.39 9.25 11.44
CA SER A 33 -11.64 8.96 12.87
C SER A 33 -12.57 10.03 13.43
N ILE A 34 -13.74 9.61 13.90
CA ILE A 34 -14.72 10.49 14.56
C ILE A 34 -15.02 9.90 15.93
N GLU A 35 -14.68 10.62 17.00
CA GLU A 35 -14.91 10.18 18.38
C GLU A 35 -14.40 8.75 18.66
N ASP A 36 -13.16 8.49 18.24
CA ASP A 36 -12.49 7.19 18.31
C ASP A 36 -13.11 6.05 17.49
N ASN A 37 -14.10 6.34 16.64
CA ASN A 37 -14.65 5.39 15.69
C ASN A 37 -14.08 5.60 14.28
N GLU A 38 -13.74 4.51 13.61
CA GLU A 38 -13.37 4.53 12.20
C GLU A 38 -14.64 4.60 11.34
N VAL A 39 -14.79 5.67 10.60
CA VAL A 39 -15.91 5.87 9.68
C VAL A 39 -15.36 5.79 8.25
N TYR A 40 -15.76 4.74 7.52
CA TYR A 40 -15.34 4.58 6.14
C TYR A 40 -15.96 5.64 5.25
N LEU A 41 -15.15 6.15 4.33
CA LEU A 41 -15.62 7.12 3.34
C LEU A 41 -16.47 6.44 2.24
N PRO A 42 -17.31 7.20 1.54
CA PRO A 42 -18.19 6.64 0.53
C PRO A 42 -17.42 5.88 -0.56
N ASN A 43 -17.94 4.74 -0.97
CA ASN A 43 -17.34 3.88 -1.99
C ASN A 43 -17.64 4.32 -3.44
N ASP A 44 -18.61 5.22 -3.61
CA ASP A 44 -19.06 5.76 -4.89
C ASP A 44 -18.52 7.15 -5.20
N GLU A 45 -17.49 7.59 -4.46
CA GLU A 45 -16.83 8.87 -4.68
C GLU A 45 -15.38 8.67 -5.03
N ILE A 46 -14.93 9.30 -6.12
CA ILE A 46 -13.51 9.48 -6.42
C ILE A 46 -13.18 10.97 -6.48
N TRP A 47 -12.12 11.35 -5.81
CA TRP A 47 -11.62 12.71 -5.80
C TRP A 47 -10.46 12.87 -6.76
N THR A 48 -10.49 13.93 -7.55
CA THR A 48 -9.38 14.32 -8.41
C THR A 48 -8.79 15.65 -7.94
N TYR A 49 -7.48 15.72 -7.92
CA TYR A 49 -6.73 16.96 -7.71
C TYR A 49 -5.99 17.29 -8.99
N ASP A 50 -6.33 18.42 -9.61
CA ASP A 50 -5.64 18.94 -10.78
C ASP A 50 -4.32 19.60 -10.33
N ILE A 51 -3.21 19.01 -10.72
CA ILE A 51 -1.87 19.44 -10.29
C ILE A 51 -1.53 20.85 -10.79
N ASP A 52 -2.02 21.24 -11.97
CA ASP A 52 -1.74 22.57 -12.52
C ASP A 52 -2.57 23.68 -11.86
N SER A 53 -3.84 23.43 -11.65
CA SER A 53 -4.75 24.44 -11.09
C SER A 53 -4.84 24.40 -9.57
N GLY A 54 -4.43 23.30 -8.94
CA GLY A 54 -4.57 23.08 -7.49
C GLY A 54 -6.02 22.88 -7.04
N LEU A 55 -6.90 22.48 -7.94
CA LEU A 55 -8.33 22.32 -7.64
C LEU A 55 -8.72 20.88 -7.44
N TRP A 56 -9.50 20.65 -6.38
CA TRP A 56 -10.17 19.40 -6.12
C TRP A 56 -11.53 19.31 -6.80
N THR A 57 -11.86 18.14 -7.32
CA THR A 57 -13.19 17.84 -7.86
C THR A 57 -13.62 16.46 -7.38
N MET A 58 -14.84 16.35 -6.88
CA MET A 58 -15.46 15.07 -6.53
C MET A 58 -16.28 14.57 -7.71
N HIS A 59 -16.14 13.28 -8.01
CA HIS A 59 -16.93 12.61 -9.04
C HIS A 59 -17.67 11.43 -8.42
N LEU A 60 -18.95 11.31 -8.72
CA LEU A 60 -19.73 10.12 -8.38
C LEU A 60 -19.35 8.98 -9.31
N MET A 61 -19.26 7.79 -8.76
CA MET A 61 -18.91 6.58 -9.46
C MET A 61 -20.12 5.67 -9.61
N GLU A 62 -20.11 4.90 -10.67
CA GLU A 62 -21.16 3.93 -11.01
C GLU A 62 -20.57 2.52 -11.18
N GLY A 63 -21.42 1.57 -11.51
CA GLY A 63 -21.00 0.20 -11.84
C GLY A 63 -20.96 -0.74 -10.63
N GLU A 64 -20.05 -1.69 -10.65
CA GLU A 64 -19.87 -2.68 -9.60
C GLU A 64 -18.99 -2.12 -8.48
N LEU A 65 -19.60 -1.33 -7.60
CA LEU A 65 -18.86 -0.65 -6.53
C LEU A 65 -18.21 -1.64 -5.56
N PRO A 66 -16.93 -1.43 -5.21
CA PRO A 66 -16.34 -2.08 -4.02
C PRO A 66 -17.09 -1.66 -2.76
N THR A 67 -16.98 -2.42 -1.69
CA THR A 67 -17.42 -1.95 -0.37
C THR A 67 -16.55 -0.78 0.10
N SER A 68 -17.08 0.08 0.96
CA SER A 68 -16.27 1.09 1.66
C SER A 68 -15.23 0.38 2.53
N MET A 69 -13.95 0.70 2.35
CA MET A 69 -12.87 -0.04 3.01
C MET A 69 -11.61 0.80 3.18
N SER A 70 -10.74 0.31 4.04
CA SER A 70 -9.38 0.82 4.26
C SER A 70 -8.34 -0.26 4.01
N GLY A 71 -7.10 0.16 3.81
CA GLY A 71 -5.97 -0.76 3.66
C GLY A 71 -5.94 -1.53 2.33
N SER A 72 -6.78 -1.14 1.36
CA SER A 72 -6.70 -1.66 0.00
C SER A 72 -5.41 -1.21 -0.69
N CYS A 73 -4.93 -2.02 -1.60
CA CYS A 73 -3.78 -1.68 -2.43
C CYS A 73 -4.24 -1.15 -3.79
N GLY A 74 -3.98 0.13 -4.03
CA GLY A 74 -4.26 0.80 -5.31
C GLY A 74 -3.01 0.90 -6.17
N ALA A 75 -3.15 0.64 -7.47
CA ALA A 75 -2.08 0.80 -8.45
C ALA A 75 -2.65 1.23 -9.81
N CYS A 76 -1.88 2.02 -10.54
CA CYS A 76 -2.30 2.51 -11.86
C CYS A 76 -1.47 1.85 -12.96
N ILE A 77 -2.16 1.26 -13.94
CA ILE A 77 -1.57 0.77 -15.19
C ILE A 77 -2.38 1.30 -16.37
N ASN A 78 -1.72 1.96 -17.29
CA ASN A 78 -2.33 2.42 -18.55
C ASN A 78 -3.63 3.21 -18.34
N GLY A 79 -3.65 4.09 -17.35
CA GLY A 79 -4.82 4.91 -17.01
C GLY A 79 -5.97 4.17 -16.34
N LYS A 80 -5.72 2.96 -15.82
CA LYS A 80 -6.67 2.21 -15.02
C LYS A 80 -6.19 2.12 -13.57
N LEU A 81 -7.03 2.51 -12.64
CA LEU A 81 -6.81 2.29 -11.22
C LEU A 81 -7.33 0.89 -10.86
N TYR A 82 -6.42 0.03 -10.43
CA TYR A 82 -6.74 -1.28 -9.85
C TYR A 82 -6.71 -1.20 -8.35
N VAL A 83 -7.73 -1.74 -7.68
CA VAL A 83 -7.83 -1.79 -6.22
C VAL A 83 -8.03 -3.23 -5.79
N PHE A 84 -7.10 -3.73 -4.98
CA PHE A 84 -7.10 -5.10 -4.48
C PHE A 84 -7.12 -5.13 -2.95
N GLY A 85 -7.89 -6.08 -2.40
CA GLY A 85 -7.90 -6.35 -0.98
C GLY A 85 -8.52 -5.23 -0.16
N GLY A 86 -8.12 -5.15 1.10
CA GLY A 86 -8.63 -4.19 2.06
C GLY A 86 -9.46 -4.81 3.16
N TYR A 87 -9.89 -3.96 4.08
CA TYR A 87 -10.69 -4.33 5.25
C TYR A 87 -11.95 -3.47 5.33
N ASP A 88 -13.08 -4.09 5.55
CA ASP A 88 -14.38 -3.47 5.79
C ASP A 88 -15.06 -4.05 7.04
N ASP A 89 -16.29 -3.63 7.31
CA ASP A 89 -17.06 -4.12 8.48
C ASP A 89 -17.32 -5.63 8.48
N LYS A 90 -17.13 -6.29 7.35
CA LYS A 90 -17.31 -7.75 7.20
C LYS A 90 -16.00 -8.52 7.24
N GLY A 91 -14.86 -7.84 7.26
CA GLY A 91 -13.55 -8.42 7.32
C GLY A 91 -12.68 -8.12 6.09
N TYR A 92 -11.70 -9.00 5.84
CA TYR A 92 -10.73 -8.83 4.76
C TYR A 92 -11.29 -9.24 3.40
N SER A 93 -10.81 -8.57 2.36
CA SER A 93 -11.16 -8.82 0.96
C SER A 93 -9.99 -9.37 0.16
N ASN A 94 -10.29 -10.17 -0.87
CA ASN A 94 -9.36 -10.55 -1.94
C ASN A 94 -9.94 -10.26 -3.34
N ARG A 95 -10.85 -9.31 -3.41
CA ARG A 95 -11.47 -8.89 -4.65
C ARG A 95 -10.60 -7.87 -5.35
N LEU A 96 -10.59 -7.94 -6.67
CA LEU A 96 -9.91 -6.98 -7.54
C LEU A 96 -10.95 -6.22 -8.36
N TYR A 97 -10.86 -4.90 -8.28
CA TYR A 97 -11.69 -3.96 -9.04
C TYR A 97 -10.79 -3.04 -9.86
N PHE A 98 -11.32 -2.51 -10.93
CA PHE A 98 -10.65 -1.42 -11.63
C PHE A 98 -11.64 -0.36 -12.10
N VAL A 99 -11.13 0.83 -12.33
CA VAL A 99 -11.81 1.95 -12.95
C VAL A 99 -10.91 2.58 -14.00
N ASN A 100 -11.47 2.89 -15.18
CA ASN A 100 -10.76 3.65 -16.19
C ASN A 100 -10.74 5.13 -15.79
N LEU A 101 -9.54 5.69 -15.59
CA LEU A 101 -9.35 7.08 -15.20
C LEU A 101 -9.39 8.03 -16.41
N ARG A 102 -9.18 7.53 -17.62
CA ARG A 102 -9.16 8.30 -18.87
C ARG A 102 -10.51 8.22 -19.56
N THR A 103 -11.54 8.74 -18.91
CA THR A 103 -12.90 8.77 -19.46
C THR A 103 -13.06 9.95 -20.42
N ARG A 104 -13.93 9.81 -21.42
CA ARG A 104 -14.22 10.89 -22.38
C ARG A 104 -15.32 11.83 -21.89
N ASP A 105 -16.23 11.31 -21.09
CA ASP A 105 -17.43 12.00 -20.60
C ASP A 105 -17.37 12.35 -19.11
N GLY A 106 -16.26 12.03 -18.45
CA GLY A 106 -16.10 12.25 -17.00
C GLY A 106 -16.84 11.26 -16.12
N THR A 107 -17.35 10.18 -16.69
CA THR A 107 -18.04 9.12 -15.94
C THR A 107 -17.06 8.03 -15.55
N TYR A 108 -16.95 7.78 -14.24
CA TYR A 108 -16.09 6.76 -13.65
C TYR A 108 -16.93 5.54 -13.28
N ILE A 109 -16.61 4.38 -13.88
CA ILE A 109 -17.36 3.14 -13.71
C ILE A 109 -16.44 2.08 -13.11
N TRP A 110 -16.84 1.55 -11.94
CA TRP A 110 -16.16 0.41 -11.34
C TRP A 110 -16.55 -0.88 -12.03
N GLU A 111 -15.55 -1.68 -12.32
CA GLU A 111 -15.70 -3.04 -12.81
C GLU A 111 -15.00 -4.01 -11.85
N LYS A 112 -15.73 -5.05 -11.45
CA LYS A 112 -15.17 -6.14 -10.67
C LYS A 112 -14.59 -7.18 -11.61
N ILE A 113 -13.33 -7.59 -11.37
CA ILE A 113 -12.72 -8.65 -12.14
C ILE A 113 -13.18 -10.00 -11.59
N THR A 114 -14.08 -10.66 -12.33
CA THR A 114 -14.66 -11.96 -11.98
C THR A 114 -14.25 -13.06 -12.95
N ASN A 115 -13.94 -12.70 -14.18
CA ASN A 115 -13.49 -13.64 -15.20
C ASN A 115 -11.96 -13.62 -15.28
N PHE A 116 -11.31 -14.48 -14.51
CA PHE A 116 -9.86 -14.62 -14.47
C PHE A 116 -9.48 -16.10 -14.33
N GLU A 117 -8.25 -16.41 -14.72
CA GLU A 117 -7.62 -17.71 -14.48
C GLU A 117 -6.73 -17.66 -13.24
N GLY A 118 -6.45 -18.83 -12.66
CA GLY A 118 -5.57 -18.96 -11.49
C GLY A 118 -6.26 -18.62 -10.18
N GLN A 119 -5.47 -18.49 -9.13
CA GLN A 119 -5.97 -18.22 -7.78
C GLN A 119 -5.44 -16.87 -7.26
N PRO A 120 -6.34 -15.98 -6.81
CA PRO A 120 -5.93 -14.76 -6.15
C PRO A 120 -5.28 -15.04 -4.79
N PRO A 121 -4.54 -14.08 -4.24
CA PRO A 121 -4.12 -14.13 -2.84
C PRO A 121 -5.32 -14.34 -1.91
N THR A 122 -5.08 -14.89 -0.72
CA THR A 122 -6.10 -14.92 0.33
C THR A 122 -6.50 -13.51 0.75
N PRO A 123 -7.72 -13.31 1.30
CA PRO A 123 -8.18 -12.01 1.76
C PRO A 123 -7.18 -11.34 2.72
N ARG A 124 -6.84 -10.10 2.45
CA ARG A 124 -5.82 -9.35 3.21
C ARG A 124 -5.90 -7.84 3.00
N ASP A 125 -5.28 -7.10 3.90
CA ASP A 125 -5.08 -5.66 3.81
C ASP A 125 -3.61 -5.27 4.03
N LYS A 126 -3.30 -4.00 3.91
CA LYS A 126 -1.98 -3.40 4.19
C LYS A 126 -0.81 -4.10 3.47
N LEU A 127 -1.09 -4.60 2.27
CA LEU A 127 -0.11 -5.15 1.34
C LEU A 127 0.42 -4.06 0.41
N SER A 128 1.40 -4.40 -0.40
CA SER A 128 1.99 -3.52 -1.41
C SER A 128 1.92 -4.10 -2.81
N CYS A 129 2.07 -3.25 -3.82
CA CYS A 129 2.04 -3.63 -5.22
C CYS A 129 3.16 -2.95 -5.99
N TRP A 130 3.93 -3.74 -6.73
CA TRP A 130 4.82 -3.25 -7.78
C TRP A 130 4.12 -3.32 -9.12
N VAL A 131 4.17 -2.24 -9.87
CA VAL A 131 3.72 -2.21 -11.27
C VAL A 131 4.92 -2.43 -12.19
N TYR A 132 4.92 -3.51 -12.96
CA TYR A 132 6.02 -3.85 -13.85
C TYR A 132 5.52 -4.64 -15.06
N LYS A 133 5.81 -4.17 -16.27
CA LYS A 133 5.46 -4.82 -17.56
C LYS A 133 3.99 -5.28 -17.63
N ASP A 134 3.04 -4.38 -17.48
CA ASP A 134 1.60 -4.65 -17.49
C ASP A 134 1.12 -5.66 -16.40
N ARG A 135 1.89 -5.85 -15.36
CA ARG A 135 1.60 -6.74 -14.24
C ARG A 135 1.49 -5.97 -12.94
N LEU A 136 0.55 -6.42 -12.13
CA LEU A 136 0.40 -6.03 -10.74
C LEU A 136 1.05 -7.14 -9.88
N ILE A 137 2.11 -6.80 -9.17
CA ILE A 137 2.89 -7.76 -8.38
C ILE A 137 2.71 -7.40 -6.91
N TYR A 138 1.90 -8.18 -6.22
CA TYR A 138 1.52 -7.95 -4.83
C TYR A 138 2.43 -8.69 -3.87
N PHE A 139 2.76 -8.05 -2.76
CA PHE A 139 3.58 -8.61 -1.70
C PHE A 139 3.00 -8.34 -0.31
N GLY A 140 2.99 -9.39 0.52
CA GLY A 140 2.77 -9.26 1.95
C GLY A 140 1.33 -8.94 2.34
N GLY A 141 1.18 -8.19 3.40
CA GLY A 141 -0.10 -7.83 4.00
C GLY A 141 -0.48 -8.69 5.20
N TYR A 142 -1.62 -8.37 5.81
CA TYR A 142 -2.20 -9.12 6.91
C TYR A 142 -3.59 -9.63 6.55
N GLY A 143 -3.90 -10.85 6.89
CA GLY A 143 -5.22 -11.41 6.64
C GLY A 143 -5.26 -12.92 6.80
N CYS A 144 -6.20 -13.54 6.08
CA CYS A 144 -6.45 -14.96 6.15
C CYS A 144 -5.31 -15.80 5.57
N ARG A 145 -5.07 -16.96 6.17
CA ARG A 145 -4.20 -18.00 5.65
C ARG A 145 -4.95 -19.32 5.58
N ARG A 146 -4.71 -20.08 4.51
CA ARG A 146 -5.20 -21.46 4.40
C ARG A 146 -4.21 -22.41 5.07
N HIS A 147 -4.71 -23.56 5.53
CA HIS A 147 -3.88 -24.58 6.19
C HIS A 147 -2.66 -25.00 5.35
N ASN A 148 -2.82 -25.16 4.05
CA ASN A 148 -1.75 -25.53 3.14
C ASN A 148 -0.73 -24.42 2.84
N GLU A 149 -0.99 -23.20 3.28
CA GLU A 149 -0.11 -22.03 3.11
C GLU A 149 0.72 -21.76 4.38
N LEU A 150 0.63 -22.64 5.38
CA LEU A 150 1.29 -22.45 6.69
C LEU A 150 2.77 -22.82 6.70
N GLN A 151 3.34 -23.27 5.59
CA GLN A 151 4.79 -23.44 5.50
C GLN A 151 5.47 -22.08 5.58
N ASP A 152 6.43 -21.97 6.50
CA ASP A 152 7.17 -20.74 6.77
C ASP A 152 6.32 -19.57 7.32
N CYS A 153 5.23 -19.87 8.02
CA CYS A 153 4.45 -18.90 8.75
C CYS A 153 5.09 -18.47 10.06
N PHE A 154 4.88 -17.22 10.39
CA PHE A 154 5.21 -16.72 11.71
C PHE A 154 4.04 -16.97 12.67
N ASP A 155 4.29 -17.65 13.80
CA ASP A 155 3.28 -17.88 14.83
C ASP A 155 3.02 -16.59 15.61
N VAL A 156 1.76 -16.16 15.59
CA VAL A 156 1.33 -14.93 16.29
C VAL A 156 1.23 -15.10 17.80
N HIS A 157 1.15 -16.33 18.30
CA HIS A 157 0.97 -16.57 19.73
C HIS A 157 2.28 -16.67 20.49
N ASP A 158 3.30 -17.29 19.90
CA ASP A 158 4.60 -17.46 20.56
C ASP A 158 5.74 -16.66 19.89
N ALA A 159 5.43 -15.86 18.88
CA ALA A 159 6.39 -15.05 18.14
C ALA A 159 7.51 -15.89 17.49
N SER A 160 7.21 -17.13 17.11
CA SER A 160 8.13 -18.06 16.48
C SER A 160 7.79 -18.39 15.03
N TRP A 161 8.75 -18.93 14.32
CA TRP A 161 8.54 -19.51 12.98
C TRP A 161 8.00 -20.92 13.10
N VAL A 162 6.81 -21.14 12.57
CA VAL A 162 6.17 -22.46 12.59
C VAL A 162 6.52 -23.22 11.34
N ARG A 163 7.16 -24.38 11.51
CA ARG A 163 7.47 -25.28 10.41
C ARG A 163 6.47 -26.41 10.18
N LEU A 164 5.54 -26.68 11.09
CA LEU A 164 4.54 -27.72 10.89
C LEU A 164 3.29 -27.52 11.73
N PRO A 165 2.14 -27.68 11.14
CA PRO A 165 0.89 -27.13 11.62
C PRO A 165 -0.02 -28.04 12.43
N GLU A 166 0.17 -29.33 12.51
CA GLU A 166 -0.83 -30.23 13.13
C GLU A 166 -1.06 -29.97 14.63
N LEU A 167 -0.03 -29.54 15.34
CA LEU A 167 -0.13 -29.18 16.76
C LEU A 167 -0.64 -27.74 16.98
N PHE A 168 -0.42 -26.86 16.04
CA PHE A 168 -0.79 -25.47 16.12
C PHE A 168 -2.29 -25.25 15.92
N ILE A 169 -2.92 -26.09 15.11
CA ILE A 169 -4.34 -26.08 14.81
C ILE A 169 -5.20 -26.24 16.07
N ALA A 170 -4.74 -27.01 17.04
CA ALA A 170 -5.46 -27.28 18.28
C ALA A 170 -5.45 -26.09 19.27
N GLN A 171 -4.50 -25.18 19.16
CA GLN A 171 -4.32 -24.08 20.12
C GLN A 171 -5.00 -22.76 19.69
N THR A 172 -5.20 -22.53 18.41
CA THR A 172 -5.78 -21.26 17.91
C THR A 172 -7.29 -21.20 17.94
N GLY A 173 -8.00 -22.31 18.15
CA GLY A 173 -9.44 -22.37 18.45
C GLY A 173 -10.40 -21.84 17.39
N PHE A 174 -9.94 -21.47 16.21
CA PHE A 174 -10.79 -20.99 15.14
C PHE A 174 -11.05 -22.10 14.12
N CYS A 175 -12.13 -22.81 14.32
CA CYS A 175 -12.66 -23.78 13.36
C CYS A 175 -13.90 -23.21 12.67
N MET A 176 -13.81 -22.86 11.41
CA MET A 176 -14.97 -22.89 10.53
C MET A 176 -15.05 -24.30 9.93
N ARG A 177 -16.25 -24.87 9.86
CA ARG A 177 -16.48 -26.25 9.39
C ARG A 177 -15.77 -26.47 8.06
N GLU A 178 -14.78 -27.37 8.06
CA GLU A 178 -14.07 -27.96 6.92
C GLU A 178 -12.84 -27.23 6.36
N GLU A 179 -12.65 -25.92 6.55
CA GLU A 179 -11.38 -25.23 6.25
C GLU A 179 -10.93 -24.43 7.46
N GLN A 180 -9.78 -24.76 8.01
CA GLN A 180 -9.21 -23.98 9.09
C GLN A 180 -8.61 -22.71 8.53
N ILE A 181 -9.13 -21.54 8.96
CA ILE A 181 -8.63 -20.23 8.58
C ILE A 181 -7.77 -19.70 9.72
N PHE A 182 -6.53 -19.33 9.39
CA PHE A 182 -5.62 -18.65 10.30
C PHE A 182 -5.45 -17.19 9.88
N TRP A 183 -5.14 -16.36 10.84
CA TRP A 183 -4.86 -14.95 10.61
C TRP A 183 -3.37 -14.68 10.80
N GLY A 184 -2.77 -13.90 9.93
CA GLY A 184 -1.37 -13.59 10.07
C GLY A 184 -0.80 -12.69 8.97
N TRP A 185 0.47 -12.41 9.13
CA TRP A 185 1.24 -11.65 8.17
C TRP A 185 1.74 -12.55 7.05
N HIS A 186 1.91 -11.96 5.86
CA HIS A 186 2.34 -12.64 4.66
C HIS A 186 3.68 -12.12 4.14
N ASN A 187 4.40 -12.96 3.41
CA ASN A 187 5.59 -12.60 2.61
C ASN A 187 5.56 -13.25 1.22
N ASP A 188 4.41 -13.70 0.80
CA ASP A 188 4.17 -14.29 -0.50
C ASP A 188 4.09 -13.22 -1.60
N VAL A 189 4.40 -13.63 -2.81
CA VAL A 189 4.32 -12.81 -4.02
C VAL A 189 3.24 -13.38 -4.93
N HIS A 190 2.33 -12.53 -5.39
CA HIS A 190 1.30 -12.88 -6.36
C HIS A 190 1.28 -11.88 -7.50
N ILE A 191 1.10 -12.38 -8.71
CA ILE A 191 1.04 -11.57 -9.92
C ILE A 191 -0.36 -11.62 -10.50
N PHE A 192 -0.92 -10.45 -10.81
CA PHE A 192 -2.04 -10.34 -11.73
C PHE A 192 -1.56 -9.77 -13.06
N ASP A 193 -1.65 -10.56 -14.11
CA ASP A 193 -1.34 -10.13 -15.48
C ASP A 193 -2.58 -9.47 -16.08
N THR A 194 -2.50 -8.17 -16.39
CA THR A 194 -3.64 -7.40 -16.85
C THR A 194 -4.03 -7.73 -18.30
N LYS A 195 -3.12 -8.32 -19.08
CA LYS A 195 -3.38 -8.71 -20.47
C LYS A 195 -4.11 -10.04 -20.58
N THR A 196 -3.69 -11.02 -19.77
CA THR A 196 -4.29 -12.36 -19.77
C THR A 196 -5.40 -12.50 -18.76
N GLN A 197 -5.57 -11.52 -17.87
CA GLN A 197 -6.48 -11.58 -16.71
C GLN A 197 -6.27 -12.86 -15.89
N SER A 198 -5.04 -13.11 -15.51
CA SER A 198 -4.68 -14.31 -14.76
C SER A 198 -3.87 -13.99 -13.51
N TRP A 199 -4.18 -14.74 -12.44
CA TRP A 199 -3.39 -14.79 -11.22
C TRP A 199 -2.36 -15.90 -11.30
N LEU A 200 -1.14 -15.60 -10.89
CA LEU A 200 -0.07 -16.58 -10.77
C LEU A 200 0.87 -16.22 -9.62
N GLN A 201 1.55 -17.24 -9.10
CA GLN A 201 2.66 -17.03 -8.19
C GLN A 201 3.96 -17.32 -8.95
N PRO A 202 4.93 -16.39 -8.94
CA PRO A 202 6.22 -16.66 -9.55
C PRO A 202 6.97 -17.71 -8.73
N GLU A 203 7.74 -18.54 -9.40
CA GLU A 203 8.72 -19.39 -8.73
C GLU A 203 9.90 -18.50 -8.28
N ILE A 204 10.10 -18.37 -6.97
CA ILE A 204 11.24 -17.64 -6.42
C ILE A 204 12.52 -18.46 -6.64
N LYS A 205 13.45 -17.92 -7.41
CA LYS A 205 14.65 -18.63 -7.86
C LYS A 205 15.79 -18.62 -6.85
N GLY A 206 15.76 -17.71 -5.88
CA GLY A 206 16.80 -17.63 -4.86
C GLY A 206 16.74 -16.37 -4.01
N GLY A 207 17.72 -16.25 -3.12
CA GLY A 207 17.80 -15.20 -2.13
C GLY A 207 16.96 -15.47 -0.89
N VAL A 208 17.09 -14.61 0.10
CA VAL A 208 16.33 -14.68 1.35
C VAL A 208 15.18 -13.68 1.28
N PRO A 209 13.92 -14.14 1.32
CA PRO A 209 12.78 -13.24 1.31
C PRO A 209 12.73 -12.42 2.61
N PRO A 210 12.09 -11.24 2.58
CA PRO A 210 11.77 -10.52 3.80
C PRO A 210 10.88 -11.36 4.72
N GLN A 211 10.96 -11.12 6.02
CA GLN A 211 9.98 -11.66 6.96
C GLN A 211 8.57 -11.21 6.58
N PRO A 212 7.54 -12.04 6.89
CA PRO A 212 6.15 -11.63 6.72
C PRO A 212 5.87 -10.29 7.40
N ARG A 213 5.10 -9.46 6.72
CA ARG A 213 4.81 -8.10 7.20
C ARG A 213 3.60 -7.47 6.55
N ALA A 214 3.09 -6.43 7.22
CA ALA A 214 2.07 -5.54 6.70
C ALA A 214 2.45 -4.08 6.97
N ALA A 215 1.75 -3.15 6.35
CA ALA A 215 2.01 -1.71 6.50
C ALA A 215 3.47 -1.31 6.20
N HIS A 216 4.12 -2.11 5.35
CA HIS A 216 5.37 -1.79 4.69
C HIS A 216 5.09 -0.94 3.45
N THR A 217 6.14 -0.43 2.83
CA THR A 217 6.04 0.29 1.56
C THR A 217 6.88 -0.36 0.49
N CYS A 218 6.52 -0.07 -0.73
CA CYS A 218 7.23 -0.56 -1.91
C CYS A 218 7.48 0.55 -2.93
N ALA A 219 8.48 0.34 -3.76
CA ALA A 219 8.79 1.18 -4.91
C ALA A 219 9.49 0.36 -5.99
N VAL A 220 9.33 0.76 -7.25
CA VAL A 220 10.01 0.13 -8.38
C VAL A 220 11.06 1.07 -8.93
N LEU A 221 12.30 0.58 -9.06
CA LEU A 221 13.36 1.21 -9.83
C LEU A 221 13.90 0.21 -10.85
N GLY A 222 13.75 0.50 -12.14
CA GLY A 222 14.12 -0.43 -13.20
C GLY A 222 13.37 -1.75 -13.08
N ASN A 223 14.08 -2.86 -12.93
CA ASN A 223 13.53 -4.20 -12.73
C ASN A 223 13.54 -4.67 -11.27
N LYS A 224 13.75 -3.77 -10.32
CA LYS A 224 13.84 -4.07 -8.89
C LYS A 224 12.64 -3.53 -8.14
N GLY A 225 11.92 -4.41 -7.46
CA GLY A 225 10.83 -4.07 -6.56
C GLY A 225 11.36 -3.97 -5.13
N TYR A 226 11.48 -2.73 -4.63
CA TYR A 226 11.98 -2.46 -3.27
C TYR A 226 10.87 -2.58 -2.24
N ILE A 227 11.24 -2.99 -1.03
CA ILE A 227 10.40 -3.03 0.17
C ILE A 227 11.18 -2.43 1.32
N PHE A 228 10.54 -1.56 2.09
CA PHE A 228 11.11 -0.98 3.30
C PHE A 228 10.16 -1.06 4.48
N GLY A 229 10.68 -1.48 5.64
CA GLY A 229 9.99 -1.41 6.91
C GLY A 229 8.74 -2.29 6.99
N GLY A 230 7.77 -1.83 7.75
CA GLY A 230 6.54 -2.56 8.02
C GLY A 230 6.50 -3.15 9.42
N ARG A 231 5.47 -3.94 9.67
CA ARG A 231 5.17 -4.51 10.98
C ARG A 231 4.86 -5.99 10.88
N VAL A 232 5.37 -6.74 11.85
CA VAL A 232 4.93 -8.08 12.22
C VAL A 232 4.79 -8.13 13.74
N LEU A 233 3.66 -8.61 14.27
CA LEU A 233 3.33 -8.55 15.70
C LEU A 233 3.46 -7.12 16.25
N GLN A 234 4.20 -6.93 17.32
CA GLN A 234 4.50 -5.63 17.92
C GLN A 234 5.81 -5.01 17.39
N THR A 235 6.49 -5.70 16.46
CA THR A 235 7.79 -5.28 15.94
C THR A 235 7.63 -4.51 14.65
N ARG A 236 8.18 -3.31 14.59
CA ARG A 236 8.36 -2.55 13.34
C ARG A 236 9.81 -2.67 12.87
N MET A 237 10.01 -2.58 11.58
CA MET A 237 11.27 -2.88 10.92
C MET A 237 11.82 -1.67 10.17
N ASN A 238 13.11 -1.69 9.86
CA ASN A 238 13.80 -0.68 9.06
C ASN A 238 14.72 -1.31 8.01
N ASP A 239 14.47 -2.55 7.66
CA ASP A 239 15.20 -3.27 6.65
C ASP A 239 14.74 -2.91 5.24
N LEU A 240 15.68 -2.91 4.32
CA LEU A 240 15.46 -2.69 2.90
C LEU A 240 15.79 -3.98 2.16
N HIS A 241 14.88 -4.40 1.27
CA HIS A 241 15.05 -5.54 0.37
C HIS A 241 14.61 -5.15 -1.04
N TYR A 242 15.07 -5.86 -2.04
CA TYR A 242 14.42 -5.86 -3.35
C TYR A 242 14.20 -7.27 -3.89
N LEU A 243 13.17 -7.41 -4.68
CA LEU A 243 12.97 -8.55 -5.57
C LEU A 243 13.34 -8.14 -6.99
N ASN A 244 14.22 -8.91 -7.63
CA ASN A 244 14.45 -8.74 -9.06
C ASN A 244 13.22 -9.29 -9.81
N LEU A 245 12.51 -8.44 -10.53
CA LEU A 245 11.23 -8.75 -11.17
C LEU A 245 11.38 -9.49 -12.52
N ASP A 246 12.59 -9.64 -13.01
CA ASP A 246 12.88 -10.46 -14.19
C ASP A 246 13.37 -11.86 -13.79
N THR A 247 14.20 -11.96 -12.77
CA THR A 247 14.82 -13.23 -12.34
C THR A 247 14.12 -13.88 -11.14
N TRP A 248 13.23 -13.16 -10.45
CA TRP A 248 12.54 -13.61 -9.23
C TRP A 248 13.50 -14.04 -8.12
N THR A 249 14.53 -13.23 -7.92
CA THR A 249 15.56 -13.44 -6.91
C THR A 249 15.53 -12.31 -5.89
N TRP A 250 15.45 -12.65 -4.61
CA TRP A 250 15.53 -11.69 -3.52
C TRP A 250 16.96 -11.24 -3.27
N SER A 251 17.15 -9.97 -2.95
CA SER A 251 18.45 -9.41 -2.54
C SER A 251 18.93 -9.90 -1.18
N GLY A 252 17.99 -10.39 -0.34
CA GLY A 252 18.21 -10.41 1.09
C GLY A 252 18.18 -8.99 1.67
N ARG A 253 18.41 -8.87 2.98
CA ARG A 253 18.55 -7.56 3.62
C ARG A 253 19.74 -6.81 3.03
N ILE A 254 19.48 -5.64 2.48
CA ILE A 254 20.53 -4.81 1.89
C ILE A 254 21.34 -4.14 3.00
N PRO A 255 22.67 -4.34 3.06
CA PRO A 255 23.51 -3.60 3.99
C PRO A 255 23.46 -2.10 3.71
N VAL A 256 23.22 -1.31 4.74
CA VAL A 256 23.16 0.15 4.65
C VAL A 256 24.46 0.73 5.17
N ASN A 257 25.03 1.67 4.42
CA ASN A 257 26.20 2.44 4.82
C ASN A 257 25.76 3.72 5.55
N GLY A 258 26.30 3.96 6.74
CA GLY A 258 26.00 5.15 7.53
C GLY A 258 24.72 5.03 8.37
N GLU A 259 23.98 6.12 8.45
CA GLU A 259 22.75 6.18 9.25
C GLU A 259 21.61 5.39 8.61
N ASN A 260 20.75 4.85 9.44
CA ASN A 260 19.56 4.13 9.01
C ASN A 260 18.31 4.80 9.60
N PRO A 261 17.25 4.99 8.82
CA PRO A 261 15.99 5.49 9.35
C PRO A 261 15.48 4.63 10.51
N LYS A 262 14.76 5.23 11.44
CA LYS A 262 14.13 4.49 12.54
C LYS A 262 13.17 3.43 11.98
N HIS A 263 13.03 2.33 12.70
CA HIS A 263 12.03 1.30 12.50
C HIS A 263 10.63 1.91 12.42
N ARG A 264 9.86 1.56 11.41
CA ARG A 264 8.54 2.17 11.16
C ARG A 264 7.60 1.32 10.32
N SER A 265 6.32 1.65 10.42
CA SER A 265 5.25 1.18 9.56
C SER A 265 4.33 2.34 9.14
N TRP A 266 3.44 2.13 8.15
CA TRP A 266 2.55 3.16 7.61
C TRP A 266 3.23 4.43 7.08
N HIS A 267 4.47 4.29 6.67
CA HIS A 267 5.26 5.31 5.96
C HIS A 267 5.02 5.23 4.45
N THR A 268 5.65 6.11 3.69
CA THR A 268 5.66 6.07 2.22
C THR A 268 7.08 6.00 1.68
N LEU A 269 7.22 5.35 0.53
CA LEU A 269 8.47 5.22 -0.22
C LEU A 269 8.19 5.55 -1.68
N THR A 270 8.79 6.62 -2.19
CA THR A 270 8.51 7.15 -3.53
C THR A 270 9.79 7.21 -4.35
N PRO A 271 9.84 6.62 -5.54
CA PRO A 271 10.98 6.80 -6.45
C PRO A 271 10.95 8.24 -7.00
N ILE A 272 12.07 8.95 -6.86
CA ILE A 272 12.22 10.36 -7.30
C ILE A 272 13.24 10.54 -8.41
N ALA A 273 14.09 9.54 -8.62
CA ALA A 273 15.05 9.42 -9.73
C ALA A 273 15.32 7.95 -10.00
N ASP A 274 16.08 7.66 -11.05
CA ASP A 274 16.38 6.28 -11.46
C ASP A 274 17.17 5.47 -10.40
N ASP A 275 17.79 6.14 -9.47
CA ASP A 275 18.62 5.55 -8.41
C ASP A 275 18.25 6.01 -6.99
N THR A 276 17.14 6.75 -6.84
CA THR A 276 16.84 7.44 -5.59
C THR A 276 15.41 7.20 -5.12
N LEU A 277 15.27 6.81 -3.87
CA LEU A 277 14.00 6.60 -3.17
C LEU A 277 13.82 7.66 -2.07
N PHE A 278 12.62 8.18 -1.91
CA PHE A 278 12.24 9.10 -0.85
C PHE A 278 11.32 8.42 0.15
N LEU A 279 11.75 8.38 1.41
CA LEU A 279 10.99 7.86 2.55
C LEU A 279 10.40 9.01 3.36
N PHE A 280 9.12 8.91 3.72
CA PHE A 280 8.46 9.94 4.52
C PHE A 280 7.53 9.37 5.58
N GLY A 281 7.63 9.90 6.80
CA GLY A 281 6.66 9.69 7.88
C GLY A 281 6.55 8.27 8.40
N GLY A 282 5.36 7.93 8.87
CA GLY A 282 5.01 6.65 9.45
C GLY A 282 4.92 6.66 10.97
N LEU A 283 4.79 5.48 11.54
CA LEU A 283 4.76 5.23 12.98
C LEU A 283 6.01 4.46 13.40
N SER A 284 6.75 5.02 14.34
CA SER A 284 7.98 4.39 14.85
C SER A 284 7.72 3.18 15.74
N ALA A 285 8.78 2.43 16.07
CA ALA A 285 8.68 1.26 16.94
C ALA A 285 8.19 1.59 18.36
N ASP A 286 8.42 2.80 18.83
CA ASP A 286 7.94 3.34 20.11
C ASP A 286 6.59 4.07 20.02
N ASN A 287 5.83 3.82 18.93
CA ASN A 287 4.52 4.39 18.66
C ASN A 287 4.48 5.93 18.56
N VAL A 288 5.55 6.53 18.08
CA VAL A 288 5.62 7.97 17.82
C VAL A 288 5.36 8.23 16.34
N PRO A 289 4.35 9.04 15.98
CA PRO A 289 4.17 9.52 14.59
C PRO A 289 5.38 10.30 14.10
N LEU A 290 5.82 10.03 12.88
CA LEU A 290 7.03 10.58 12.30
C LEU A 290 6.73 11.63 11.23
N SER A 291 7.61 12.64 11.15
CA SER A 291 7.59 13.69 10.14
C SER A 291 8.92 13.84 9.39
N ASP A 292 9.83 12.90 9.61
CA ASP A 292 11.13 12.91 8.97
C ASP A 292 11.06 12.42 7.51
N GLY A 293 11.94 12.99 6.69
CA GLY A 293 12.15 12.55 5.31
C GLY A 293 13.59 12.08 5.12
N TRP A 294 13.76 11.04 4.33
CA TRP A 294 15.05 10.44 4.00
C TRP A 294 15.16 10.14 2.52
N ILE A 295 16.35 10.30 1.99
CA ILE A 295 16.71 9.85 0.64
C ILE A 295 17.59 8.63 0.74
N HIS A 296 17.27 7.59 -0.02
CA HIS A 296 18.13 6.43 -0.24
C HIS A 296 18.65 6.42 -1.66
N ASN A 297 19.97 6.38 -1.80
CA ASN A 297 20.61 6.12 -3.09
C ASN A 297 20.93 4.62 -3.20
N VAL A 298 20.34 3.95 -4.18
CA VAL A 298 20.42 2.49 -4.33
C VAL A 298 21.80 2.01 -4.86
N ILE A 299 22.61 2.92 -5.40
CA ILE A 299 23.95 2.59 -5.89
C ILE A 299 24.94 2.57 -4.73
N THR A 300 24.89 3.58 -3.87
CA THR A 300 25.78 3.71 -2.72
C THR A 300 25.28 2.99 -1.48
N ASN A 301 24.01 2.57 -1.46
CA ASN A 301 23.28 2.01 -0.31
C ASN A 301 23.36 2.89 0.94
N CYS A 302 23.29 4.22 0.74
CA CYS A 302 23.32 5.20 1.80
C CYS A 302 21.96 5.87 1.97
N TRP A 303 21.53 6.04 3.21
CA TRP A 303 20.44 6.92 3.58
C TRP A 303 20.99 8.29 3.99
N LYS A 304 20.26 9.33 3.62
CA LYS A 304 20.53 10.70 4.05
C LYS A 304 19.22 11.33 4.53
N GLN A 305 19.21 11.78 5.79
CA GLN A 305 18.09 12.53 6.32
C GLN A 305 18.05 13.93 5.71
N LEU A 306 16.86 14.36 5.31
CA LEU A 306 16.62 15.71 4.82
C LEU A 306 16.31 16.62 6.00
N THR A 307 17.22 17.58 6.26
CA THR A 307 17.09 18.52 7.39
C THR A 307 16.42 19.83 7.00
N HIS A 308 16.27 20.09 5.70
CA HIS A 308 15.69 21.32 5.17
C HIS A 308 14.17 21.24 4.94
N LEU A 309 13.57 20.06 5.14
CA LEU A 309 12.13 19.92 5.01
C LEU A 309 11.45 20.89 5.96
N PRO A 310 10.40 21.60 5.51
CA PRO A 310 9.58 22.39 6.40
C PRO A 310 9.12 21.50 7.55
N LYS A 311 8.87 22.05 8.73
CA LYS A 311 8.32 21.30 9.86
C LYS A 311 6.95 20.76 9.46
N THR A 312 6.97 19.66 8.72
CA THR A 312 5.77 18.93 8.32
C THR A 312 5.15 18.30 9.56
N LYS A 313 3.84 18.24 9.58
CA LYS A 313 3.13 17.53 10.64
C LYS A 313 3.43 16.02 10.53
N PRO A 314 3.58 15.30 11.66
CA PRO A 314 3.72 13.85 11.62
C PRO A 314 2.51 13.21 10.96
N ARG A 315 2.76 12.21 10.13
CA ARG A 315 1.73 11.48 9.39
C ARG A 315 2.01 10.00 9.39
N LEU A 316 0.95 9.21 9.47
CA LEU A 316 1.00 7.77 9.28
C LEU A 316 -0.24 7.33 8.49
N TRP A 317 -0.05 6.30 7.67
CA TRP A 317 -1.07 5.78 6.76
C TRP A 317 -1.60 6.82 5.74
N HIS A 318 -0.74 7.76 5.45
CA HIS A 318 -0.89 8.72 4.36
C HIS A 318 -0.49 8.07 3.02
N THR A 319 -0.74 8.78 1.94
CA THR A 319 -0.22 8.45 0.61
C THR A 319 0.76 9.51 0.14
N ALA A 320 1.69 9.10 -0.72
CA ALA A 320 2.63 9.99 -1.38
C ALA A 320 2.74 9.61 -2.85
N CYS A 321 2.65 10.60 -3.72
CA CYS A 321 2.76 10.45 -5.15
C CYS A 321 3.70 11.49 -5.73
N LEU A 322 4.49 11.10 -6.73
CA LEU A 322 5.34 12.03 -7.46
C LEU A 322 4.46 12.94 -8.33
N GLY A 323 4.59 14.24 -8.09
CA GLY A 323 3.95 15.28 -8.87
C GLY A 323 4.86 15.82 -9.98
N LYS A 324 4.68 17.08 -10.33
CA LYS A 324 5.54 17.78 -11.28
C LYS A 324 6.81 18.29 -10.60
N GLU A 325 7.86 18.52 -11.39
CA GLU A 325 9.12 19.14 -10.92
C GLU A 325 9.75 18.44 -9.70
N ASN A 326 9.54 17.12 -9.58
CA ASN A 326 9.98 16.31 -8.45
C ASN A 326 9.33 16.65 -7.09
N GLU A 327 8.23 17.37 -7.09
CA GLU A 327 7.42 17.52 -5.87
C GLU A 327 6.80 16.18 -5.46
N ILE A 328 6.76 15.92 -4.18
CA ILE A 328 6.01 14.81 -3.61
C ILE A 328 4.71 15.33 -3.02
N MET A 329 3.61 14.90 -3.59
CA MET A 329 2.28 15.18 -3.05
C MET A 329 1.96 14.16 -1.95
N VAL A 330 1.81 14.65 -0.74
CA VAL A 330 1.47 13.86 0.44
C VAL A 330 0.05 14.19 0.85
N PHE A 331 -0.80 13.17 0.89
CA PHE A 331 -2.22 13.37 1.22
C PHE A 331 -2.66 12.48 2.37
N GLY A 332 -3.42 13.08 3.29
CA GLY A 332 -4.04 12.40 4.42
C GLY A 332 -3.05 11.92 5.48
N GLY A 333 -3.44 10.84 6.14
CA GLY A 333 -2.74 10.30 7.30
C GLY A 333 -3.28 10.85 8.62
N SER A 334 -3.25 10.07 9.68
CA SER A 334 -3.77 10.46 10.98
C SER A 334 -2.64 11.10 11.79
N LYS A 335 -2.87 12.07 12.67
CA LYS A 335 -3.61 12.04 13.92
C LYS A 335 -4.00 13.44 14.38
N ASP A 336 -5.20 13.61 14.76
CA ASP A 336 -5.71 14.71 15.59
C ASP A 336 -5.81 16.13 14.99
N ASP A 337 -5.34 16.36 13.76
CA ASP A 337 -5.56 17.64 13.06
C ASP A 337 -5.88 17.39 11.58
N LEU A 338 -6.82 18.11 11.04
CA LEU A 338 -7.15 18.13 9.61
C LEU A 338 -5.91 18.49 8.78
N LEU A 339 -5.33 17.52 8.11
CA LEU A 339 -4.16 17.70 7.26
C LEU A 339 -4.55 17.67 5.79
N SER A 340 -4.47 18.81 5.15
CA SER A 340 -4.68 18.96 3.72
C SER A 340 -3.57 18.27 2.91
N LEU A 341 -3.72 18.31 1.61
CA LEU A 341 -2.65 17.94 0.70
C LEU A 341 -1.44 18.87 0.93
N ASP A 342 -0.29 18.26 1.20
CA ASP A 342 0.99 18.94 1.28
C ASP A 342 1.91 18.51 0.15
N THR A 343 2.79 19.41 -0.24
CA THR A 343 3.89 19.09 -1.14
C THR A 343 5.22 19.15 -0.40
N VAL A 344 6.06 18.18 -0.68
CA VAL A 344 7.39 18.07 -0.10
C VAL A 344 8.41 18.04 -1.23
N MET A 345 9.42 18.90 -1.14
CA MET A 345 10.56 18.90 -2.06
C MET A 345 11.72 18.15 -1.41
N PRO A 346 12.04 16.95 -1.90
CA PRO A 346 13.15 16.14 -1.37
C PRO A 346 14.54 16.67 -1.68
#